data_d90780fe10dcca24c66ae727f91e7bb6
#
_entry.id   d90780fe10dcca24c66ae727f91e7bb6
#
_cell.length_a   1.000
_cell.length_b   1.000
_cell.length_c   1.000
_cell.angle_alpha   90.00
_cell.angle_beta   90.00
_cell.angle_gamma   90.00
#
_symmetry.space_group_name_H-M   'P 1'
#
loop_
_entity.id
_entity.type
_entity.pdbx_description
1 polymer ?
#
loop_
_entity_poly.entity_id
_entity_poly.type
_entity_poly.pdbx_seq_one_letter_code
_entity_poly.pdbx_strand_id
1 'polypeptide(L)'
;MSYFRYIDNGDGPTKLFIGGVHGNEGVTSLKFLKRINLEDLSAGQFYFYNFDRTEYISTIKKEYYESELGSRILDLITNFEPDFYTELHCYDLRNYDRLTSMERYRKTGIPPLIKLGNHILVSSVSPLIRMTYFSTDTVCKTLEFPCFEKVTPEIAEKYDFNQDLAVETYENLLKLILSSPSRQHFESEMMKKHKEQVMLAMKYAEKVFGKDFPPY
;
A
#
# COMPACT_ATOMS: atom_id res chain seq x y z
N MET A 1 18.23 -6.13 -1.66
CA MET A 1 17.72 -4.77 -1.35
C MET A 1 18.43 -3.82 -2.28
N SER A 2 17.69 -3.09 -3.09
CA SER A 2 18.25 -2.17 -4.08
C SER A 2 18.22 -0.71 -3.64
N TYR A 3 17.39 -0.40 -2.67
CA TYR A 3 17.23 0.97 -2.20
C TYR A 3 16.87 0.98 -0.72
N PHE A 4 17.56 1.86 -0.01
CA PHE A 4 17.24 2.23 1.37
C PHE A 4 17.45 3.74 1.52
N ARG A 5 16.51 4.38 2.18
CA ARG A 5 16.61 5.79 2.58
C ARG A 5 15.99 5.94 3.97
N TYR A 6 16.72 6.59 4.85
CA TYR A 6 16.23 7.04 6.15
C TYR A 6 16.22 8.56 6.18
N ILE A 7 15.17 9.13 6.74
CA ILE A 7 15.03 10.56 6.95
C ILE A 7 14.50 10.77 8.36
N ASP A 8 15.26 11.55 9.15
CA ASP A 8 14.82 12.10 10.42
C ASP A 8 14.35 13.54 10.18
N ASN A 9 13.06 13.80 10.35
CA ASN A 9 12.43 15.11 10.17
C ASN A 9 11.86 15.63 11.50
N GLY A 10 12.51 15.30 12.62
CA GLY A 10 12.13 15.72 13.98
C GLY A 10 11.13 14.79 14.66
N ASP A 11 10.61 15.26 15.80
CA ASP A 11 9.69 14.48 16.63
C ASP A 11 8.34 14.26 15.94
N GLY A 12 7.91 13.01 15.81
CA GLY A 12 6.65 12.66 15.16
C GLY A 12 6.53 11.16 14.89
N PRO A 13 5.53 10.73 14.08
CA PRO A 13 5.28 9.32 13.82
C PRO A 13 6.41 8.65 13.05
N THR A 14 6.62 7.38 13.34
CA THR A 14 7.48 6.48 12.54
C THR A 14 6.69 5.96 11.34
N LYS A 15 7.25 6.16 10.14
CA LYS A 15 6.63 5.73 8.89
C LYS A 15 7.55 4.79 8.12
N LEU A 16 7.06 3.57 7.86
CA LEU A 16 7.78 2.52 7.15
C LEU A 16 7.13 2.25 5.80
N PHE A 17 7.90 2.40 4.73
CA PHE A 17 7.49 2.16 3.36
C PHE A 17 8.30 1.01 2.75
N ILE A 18 7.60 0.01 2.23
CA ILE A 18 8.20 -1.18 1.61
C ILE A 18 7.76 -1.27 0.16
N GLY A 19 8.71 -1.22 -0.77
CA GLY A 19 8.47 -1.49 -2.19
C GLY A 19 9.12 -2.80 -2.64
N GLY A 20 8.57 -3.41 -3.72
CA GLY A 20 9.10 -4.66 -4.26
C GLY A 20 8.84 -5.86 -3.38
N VAL A 21 7.64 -5.95 -2.83
CA VAL A 21 7.22 -6.99 -1.88
C VAL A 21 7.24 -8.38 -2.51
N HIS A 22 6.93 -8.48 -3.81
CA HIS A 22 7.05 -9.74 -4.55
C HIS A 22 7.21 -9.53 -6.06
N GLY A 23 7.82 -10.49 -6.73
CA GLY A 23 8.04 -10.47 -8.18
C GLY A 23 8.95 -9.32 -8.64
N ASN A 24 8.53 -8.57 -9.66
CA ASN A 24 9.27 -7.44 -10.23
C ASN A 24 8.71 -6.06 -9.80
N GLU A 25 7.88 -6.00 -8.78
CA GLU A 25 7.21 -4.76 -8.34
C GLU A 25 8.19 -3.66 -7.93
N GLY A 26 9.38 -4.05 -7.47
CA GLY A 26 10.43 -3.12 -7.09
C GLY A 26 10.85 -2.15 -8.19
N VAL A 27 10.68 -2.51 -9.46
CA VAL A 27 10.96 -1.63 -10.60
C VAL A 27 9.96 -0.47 -10.66
N THR A 28 8.68 -0.74 -10.38
CA THR A 28 7.63 0.28 -10.35
C THR A 28 7.70 1.12 -9.07
N SER A 29 7.75 0.49 -7.90
CA SER A 29 7.75 1.18 -6.61
C SER A 29 8.97 2.08 -6.42
N LEU A 30 10.16 1.69 -6.91
CA LEU A 30 11.37 2.50 -6.85
C LEU A 30 11.22 3.85 -7.54
N LYS A 31 10.45 3.92 -8.65
CA LYS A 31 10.22 5.18 -9.37
C LYS A 31 9.48 6.19 -8.49
N PHE A 32 8.52 5.73 -7.69
CA PHE A 32 7.79 6.60 -6.75
C PHE A 32 8.64 6.96 -5.54
N LEU A 33 9.36 6.00 -4.94
CA LEU A 33 10.21 6.27 -3.78
C LEU A 33 11.32 7.29 -4.07
N LYS A 34 11.88 7.28 -5.29
CA LYS A 34 12.90 8.25 -5.70
C LYS A 34 12.37 9.67 -5.93
N ARG A 35 11.06 9.84 -6.12
CA ARG A 35 10.42 11.15 -6.35
C ARG A 35 9.95 11.83 -5.07
N ILE A 36 10.09 11.19 -3.91
CA ILE A 36 9.68 11.76 -2.63
C ILE A 36 10.54 12.98 -2.29
N ASN A 37 9.89 14.13 -2.17
CA ASN A 37 10.50 15.40 -1.78
C ASN A 37 10.46 15.56 -0.25
N LEU A 38 11.49 16.21 0.31
CA LEU A 38 11.58 16.46 1.77
C LEU A 38 10.46 17.39 2.25
N GLU A 39 10.07 18.35 1.43
CA GLU A 39 9.00 19.30 1.73
C GLU A 39 7.59 18.69 1.82
N ASP A 40 7.43 17.45 1.34
CA ASP A 40 6.18 16.70 1.47
C ASP A 40 6.07 15.93 2.78
N LEU A 41 7.12 15.92 3.60
CA LEU A 41 7.17 15.14 4.82
C LEU A 41 6.61 15.93 6.02
N SER A 42 5.78 15.28 6.84
CA SER A 42 5.50 15.77 8.20
C SER A 42 6.74 15.70 9.08
N ALA A 43 6.69 16.23 10.29
CA ALA A 43 7.64 15.82 11.32
C ALA A 43 7.52 14.30 11.56
N GLY A 44 8.64 13.65 11.91
CA GLY A 44 8.70 12.19 12.17
C GLY A 44 9.90 11.51 11.54
N GLN A 45 9.92 10.18 11.65
CA GLN A 45 10.96 9.32 11.12
C GLN A 45 10.43 8.52 9.92
N PHE A 46 11.19 8.49 8.83
CA PHE A 46 10.78 7.85 7.58
C PHE A 46 11.81 6.82 7.15
N TYR A 47 11.36 5.59 6.96
CA TYR A 47 12.16 4.47 6.50
C TYR A 47 11.59 3.98 5.17
N PHE A 48 12.41 3.99 4.12
CA PHE A 48 12.05 3.54 2.78
C PHE A 48 12.93 2.38 2.37
N TYR A 49 12.33 1.24 2.12
CA TYR A 49 13.00 0.05 1.60
C TYR A 49 12.43 -0.34 0.25
N ASN A 50 13.27 -0.76 -0.68
CA ASN A 50 12.82 -1.36 -1.93
C ASN A 50 13.67 -2.59 -2.27
N PHE A 51 12.98 -3.64 -2.69
CA PHE A 51 13.59 -4.89 -3.16
C PHE A 51 13.36 -5.01 -4.67
N ASP A 52 14.43 -5.20 -5.45
CA ASP A 52 14.34 -5.10 -6.92
C ASP A 52 13.53 -6.22 -7.54
N ARG A 53 13.96 -7.45 -7.24
CA ARG A 53 13.34 -8.66 -7.75
C ARG A 53 13.31 -9.70 -6.65
N THR A 54 12.16 -10.31 -6.49
CA THR A 54 11.91 -11.32 -5.48
C THR A 54 11.12 -12.46 -6.09
N GLU A 55 11.05 -13.58 -5.42
CA GLU A 55 10.14 -14.64 -5.79
C GLU A 55 8.69 -14.17 -5.67
N TYR A 56 7.83 -14.59 -6.59
CA TYR A 56 6.42 -14.27 -6.52
C TYR A 56 5.70 -15.24 -5.58
N ILE A 57 5.56 -14.85 -4.33
CA ILE A 57 4.69 -15.50 -3.36
C ILE A 57 3.66 -14.45 -2.91
N SER A 58 2.38 -14.80 -2.94
CA SER A 58 1.34 -13.85 -2.52
C SER A 58 1.38 -13.57 -1.01
N THR A 59 1.32 -12.31 -0.62
CA THR A 59 1.31 -11.84 0.79
C THR A 59 0.11 -12.32 1.60
N ILE A 60 -0.92 -12.86 0.95
CA ILE A 60 -2.06 -13.48 1.64
C ILE A 60 -1.81 -14.93 2.05
N LYS A 61 -0.65 -15.48 1.71
CA LYS A 61 -0.22 -16.84 2.06
C LYS A 61 0.80 -16.80 3.19
N LYS A 62 0.70 -17.77 4.10
CA LYS A 62 1.61 -17.88 5.23
C LYS A 62 3.06 -18.10 4.80
N GLU A 63 3.25 -18.88 3.73
CA GLU A 63 4.55 -19.20 3.15
C GLU A 63 5.33 -17.96 2.70
N TYR A 64 4.65 -16.84 2.39
CA TYR A 64 5.32 -15.57 2.12
C TYR A 64 6.12 -15.10 3.33
N TYR A 65 5.53 -15.13 4.50
CA TYR A 65 6.17 -14.65 5.73
C TYR A 65 7.20 -15.63 6.32
N GLU A 66 7.21 -16.86 5.82
CA GLU A 66 8.24 -17.87 6.09
C GLU A 66 9.43 -17.77 5.11
N SER A 67 9.31 -17.00 4.02
CA SER A 67 10.39 -16.72 3.07
C SER A 67 11.42 -15.75 3.64
N GLU A 68 12.62 -15.71 3.06
CA GLU A 68 13.69 -14.77 3.46
C GLU A 68 13.21 -13.31 3.44
N LEU A 69 12.50 -12.90 2.38
CA LEU A 69 11.99 -11.54 2.28
C LEU A 69 10.86 -11.26 3.26
N GLY A 70 9.89 -12.16 3.34
CA GLY A 70 8.75 -12.02 4.26
C GLY A 70 9.21 -11.93 5.71
N SER A 71 10.14 -12.81 6.14
CA SER A 71 10.76 -12.76 7.48
C SER A 71 11.47 -11.43 7.72
N ARG A 72 12.24 -10.95 6.73
CA ARG A 72 12.93 -9.65 6.83
C ARG A 72 11.94 -8.48 6.98
N ILE A 73 10.81 -8.52 6.27
CA ILE A 73 9.77 -7.48 6.42
C ILE A 73 9.18 -7.52 7.83
N LEU A 74 8.91 -8.71 8.39
CA LEU A 74 8.44 -8.85 9.76
C LEU A 74 9.45 -8.30 10.78
N ASP A 75 10.75 -8.55 10.58
CA ASP A 75 11.82 -7.98 11.40
C ASP A 75 11.81 -6.44 11.34
N LEU A 76 11.64 -5.84 10.15
CA LEU A 76 11.54 -4.40 10.02
C LEU A 76 10.32 -3.82 10.77
N ILE A 77 9.16 -4.47 10.63
CA ILE A 77 7.95 -4.07 11.34
C ILE A 77 8.16 -4.12 12.86
N THR A 78 8.72 -5.23 13.35
CA THR A 78 8.96 -5.44 14.78
C THR A 78 9.99 -4.48 15.36
N ASN A 79 11.07 -4.18 14.60
CA ASN A 79 12.12 -3.29 15.07
C ASN A 79 11.74 -1.82 15.05
N PHE A 80 10.91 -1.39 14.11
CA PHE A 80 10.52 0.02 13.96
C PHE A 80 9.19 0.36 14.63
N GLU A 81 8.33 -0.62 14.89
CA GLU A 81 6.99 -0.41 15.46
C GLU A 81 6.26 0.79 14.82
N PRO A 82 6.10 0.81 13.47
CA PRO A 82 5.67 2.01 12.77
C PRO A 82 4.24 2.43 13.10
N ASP A 83 4.00 3.74 13.19
CA ASP A 83 2.65 4.33 13.23
C ASP A 83 1.96 4.28 11.86
N PHE A 84 2.76 4.33 10.78
CA PHE A 84 2.31 4.16 9.41
C PHE A 84 3.15 3.11 8.71
N TYR A 85 2.51 2.07 8.22
CA TYR A 85 3.12 1.02 7.40
C TYR A 85 2.48 1.00 6.01
N THR A 86 3.28 1.13 4.98
CA THR A 86 2.79 1.21 3.60
C THR A 86 3.58 0.28 2.69
N GLU A 87 2.87 -0.64 2.04
CA GLU A 87 3.40 -1.49 0.98
C GLU A 87 3.09 -0.87 -0.39
N LEU A 88 4.12 -0.70 -1.22
CA LEU A 88 4.01 -0.22 -2.58
C LEU A 88 4.09 -1.40 -3.54
N HIS A 89 2.94 -1.78 -4.07
CA HIS A 89 2.79 -2.88 -5.03
C HIS A 89 2.53 -2.37 -6.44
N CYS A 90 2.63 -3.26 -7.41
CA CYS A 90 2.06 -3.03 -8.71
C CYS A 90 1.38 -4.28 -9.25
N TYR A 91 0.37 -4.09 -10.08
CA TYR A 91 -0.42 -5.17 -10.65
C TYR A 91 -0.47 -5.10 -12.17
N ASP A 92 -0.74 -6.23 -12.80
CA ASP A 92 -1.05 -6.27 -14.23
C ASP A 92 -2.45 -5.71 -14.47
N LEU A 93 -2.57 -4.67 -15.30
CA LEU A 93 -3.83 -3.96 -15.56
C LEU A 93 -4.95 -4.92 -16.05
N ARG A 94 -4.59 -6.03 -16.69
CA ARG A 94 -5.51 -7.10 -17.08
C ARG A 94 -6.19 -7.79 -15.89
N ASN A 95 -5.66 -7.65 -14.69
CA ASN A 95 -6.22 -8.17 -13.46
C ASN A 95 -7.14 -7.18 -12.72
N TYR A 96 -7.32 -5.96 -13.24
CA TYR A 96 -8.08 -4.90 -12.56
C TYR A 96 -9.46 -5.35 -12.09
N ASP A 97 -10.25 -5.93 -12.99
CA ASP A 97 -11.61 -6.40 -12.65
C ASP A 97 -11.57 -7.55 -11.63
N ARG A 98 -10.62 -8.48 -11.75
CA ARG A 98 -10.46 -9.58 -10.81
C ARG A 98 -10.09 -9.09 -9.41
N LEU A 99 -9.23 -8.08 -9.30
CA LEU A 99 -8.78 -7.53 -8.02
C LEU A 99 -9.87 -6.71 -7.33
N THR A 100 -10.77 -6.10 -8.09
CA THR A 100 -11.83 -5.21 -7.60
C THR A 100 -13.22 -5.87 -7.52
N SER A 101 -13.35 -7.13 -7.96
CA SER A 101 -14.61 -7.89 -7.92
C SER A 101 -14.85 -8.55 -6.56
N MET A 102 -16.11 -8.59 -6.12
CA MET A 102 -16.55 -9.35 -4.94
C MET A 102 -16.29 -10.87 -5.06
N GLU A 103 -16.01 -11.37 -6.26
CA GLU A 103 -15.63 -12.76 -6.47
C GLU A 103 -14.27 -13.07 -5.79
N ARG A 104 -13.37 -12.08 -5.69
CA ARG A 104 -12.13 -12.20 -4.92
C ARG A 104 -12.43 -12.61 -3.48
N TYR A 105 -13.38 -11.94 -2.83
CA TYR A 105 -13.78 -12.28 -1.46
C TYR A 105 -14.34 -13.69 -1.34
N ARG A 106 -15.20 -14.09 -2.30
CA ARG A 106 -15.77 -15.44 -2.29
C ARG A 106 -14.71 -16.54 -2.44
N LYS A 107 -13.65 -16.28 -3.22
CA LYS A 107 -12.58 -17.27 -3.49
C LYS A 107 -11.49 -17.30 -2.43
N THR A 108 -11.16 -16.16 -1.83
CA THR A 108 -9.97 -16.03 -0.97
C THR A 108 -10.29 -15.65 0.47
N GLY A 109 -11.52 -15.23 0.78
CA GLY A 109 -11.89 -14.65 2.07
C GLY A 109 -11.39 -13.21 2.27
N ILE A 110 -10.68 -12.65 1.26
CA ILE A 110 -10.08 -11.31 1.34
C ILE A 110 -10.88 -10.34 0.48
N PRO A 111 -11.30 -9.18 1.02
CA PRO A 111 -12.07 -8.21 0.27
C PRO A 111 -11.42 -7.75 -1.03
N PRO A 112 -12.22 -7.27 -1.98
CA PRO A 112 -11.71 -6.59 -3.16
C PRO A 112 -10.85 -5.41 -2.79
N LEU A 113 -9.88 -5.07 -3.64
CA LEU A 113 -9.18 -3.81 -3.55
C LEU A 113 -10.13 -2.66 -3.88
N ILE A 114 -9.96 -1.53 -3.23
CA ILE A 114 -10.81 -0.35 -3.36
C ILE A 114 -10.26 0.53 -4.48
N LYS A 115 -11.13 0.90 -5.42
CA LYS A 115 -10.83 1.79 -6.53
C LYS A 115 -10.74 3.23 -6.02
N LEU A 116 -9.54 3.83 -6.05
CA LEU A 116 -9.38 5.23 -5.67
C LEU A 116 -9.65 6.20 -6.83
N GLY A 117 -9.43 5.75 -8.04
CA GLY A 117 -9.54 6.47 -9.31
C GLY A 117 -8.36 6.17 -10.21
N ASN A 118 -8.50 6.44 -11.52
CA ASN A 118 -7.43 6.29 -12.51
C ASN A 118 -6.65 4.96 -12.39
N HIS A 119 -7.36 3.86 -12.15
CA HIS A 119 -6.81 2.51 -11.94
C HIS A 119 -5.88 2.35 -10.72
N ILE A 120 -5.84 3.31 -9.82
CA ILE A 120 -5.14 3.17 -8.54
C ILE A 120 -6.05 2.40 -7.57
N LEU A 121 -5.46 1.38 -6.93
CA LEU A 121 -6.17 0.54 -5.98
C LEU A 121 -5.51 0.65 -4.60
N VAL A 122 -6.34 0.54 -3.55
CA VAL A 122 -5.88 0.58 -2.17
C VAL A 122 -6.55 -0.51 -1.35
N SER A 123 -5.84 -0.99 -0.33
CA SER A 123 -6.40 -1.86 0.71
C SER A 123 -5.63 -1.69 2.02
N SER A 124 -6.04 -2.41 3.06
CA SER A 124 -5.16 -2.72 4.17
C SER A 124 -4.17 -3.81 3.74
N VAL A 125 -3.10 -3.98 4.51
CA VAL A 125 -2.14 -5.07 4.34
C VAL A 125 -2.79 -6.43 4.63
N SER A 126 -2.06 -7.51 4.36
CA SER A 126 -2.52 -8.87 4.61
C SER A 126 -3.09 -9.04 6.03
N PRO A 127 -4.26 -9.67 6.21
CA PRO A 127 -4.80 -9.98 7.53
C PRO A 127 -3.84 -10.80 8.42
N LEU A 128 -2.98 -11.60 7.82
CA LEU A 128 -2.00 -12.43 8.53
C LEU A 128 -1.03 -11.60 9.38
N ILE A 129 -0.64 -10.42 8.88
CA ILE A 129 0.26 -9.53 9.62
C ILE A 129 -0.48 -8.40 10.32
N ARG A 130 -1.60 -7.93 9.74
CA ARG A 130 -2.35 -6.79 10.29
C ARG A 130 -2.79 -7.01 11.74
N MET A 131 -3.19 -8.22 12.09
CA MET A 131 -3.69 -8.57 13.42
C MET A 131 -2.60 -8.99 14.40
N THR A 132 -1.43 -9.37 13.89
CA THR A 132 -0.37 -9.99 14.71
C THR A 132 0.77 -9.02 15.02
N TYR A 133 1.11 -8.15 14.06
CA TYR A 133 2.33 -7.32 14.12
C TYR A 133 2.05 -5.83 14.29
N PHE A 134 0.79 -5.41 14.20
CA PHE A 134 0.44 -3.99 14.30
C PHE A 134 -0.59 -3.75 15.40
N SER A 135 -0.47 -2.63 16.06
CA SER A 135 -1.54 -2.12 16.93
C SER A 135 -2.78 -1.76 16.10
N THR A 136 -3.93 -1.66 16.76
CA THR A 136 -5.16 -1.16 16.12
C THR A 136 -5.00 0.27 15.60
N ASP A 137 -4.11 1.05 16.24
CA ASP A 137 -3.87 2.45 15.89
C ASP A 137 -2.90 2.66 14.73
N THR A 138 -2.17 1.64 14.32
CA THR A 138 -1.27 1.72 13.16
C THR A 138 -2.06 1.87 11.85
N VAL A 139 -1.71 2.84 11.03
CA VAL A 139 -2.22 2.99 9.66
C VAL A 139 -1.49 2.01 8.74
N CYS A 140 -2.17 0.95 8.28
CA CYS A 140 -1.59 -0.06 7.39
C CYS A 140 -2.21 0.02 6.00
N LYS A 141 -1.41 0.31 4.99
CA LYS A 141 -1.87 0.47 3.59
C LYS A 141 -1.08 -0.37 2.60
N THR A 142 -1.80 -0.97 1.68
CA THR A 142 -1.29 -1.49 0.42
C THR A 142 -1.75 -0.55 -0.69
N LEU A 143 -0.80 -0.02 -1.44
CA LEU A 143 -1.02 0.85 -2.60
C LEU A 143 -0.65 0.09 -3.86
N GLU A 144 -1.56 0.02 -4.81
CA GLU A 144 -1.39 -0.73 -6.05
C GLU A 144 -1.42 0.20 -7.26
N PHE A 145 -0.37 0.18 -8.05
CA PHE A 145 -0.23 0.89 -9.32
C PHE A 145 -0.18 -0.13 -10.48
N PRO A 146 -0.72 0.15 -11.68
CA PRO A 146 -0.46 -0.70 -12.85
C PRO A 146 1.04 -0.78 -13.16
N CYS A 147 1.64 -2.00 -13.21
CA CYS A 147 3.08 -2.15 -13.43
C CYS A 147 3.50 -1.50 -14.75
N PHE A 148 4.41 -0.54 -14.72
CA PHE A 148 4.86 0.20 -15.92
C PHE A 148 5.32 -0.73 -17.05
N GLU A 149 6.00 -1.83 -16.71
CA GLU A 149 6.55 -2.76 -17.69
C GLU A 149 5.48 -3.63 -18.37
N LYS A 150 4.25 -3.64 -17.87
CA LYS A 150 3.14 -4.46 -18.37
C LYS A 150 2.08 -3.68 -19.10
N VAL A 151 2.15 -2.35 -19.08
CA VAL A 151 1.21 -1.48 -19.79
C VAL A 151 1.77 -1.16 -21.17
N THR A 152 1.25 -1.86 -22.20
CA THR A 152 1.50 -1.52 -23.61
C THR A 152 0.42 -0.53 -24.10
N PRO A 153 0.64 0.15 -25.25
CA PRO A 153 -0.38 1.03 -25.82
C PRO A 153 -1.73 0.36 -26.01
N GLU A 154 -1.77 -0.90 -26.47
CA GLU A 154 -2.99 -1.67 -26.70
C GLU A 154 -3.72 -1.99 -25.38
N ILE A 155 -2.95 -2.26 -24.30
CA ILE A 155 -3.53 -2.48 -22.96
C ILE A 155 -4.07 -1.18 -22.41
N ALA A 156 -3.35 -0.07 -22.57
CA ALA A 156 -3.79 1.25 -22.11
C ALA A 156 -5.09 1.65 -22.80
N GLU A 157 -5.16 1.51 -24.12
CA GLU A 157 -6.39 1.78 -24.90
C GLU A 157 -7.55 0.89 -24.46
N LYS A 158 -7.32 -0.42 -24.34
CA LYS A 158 -8.37 -1.38 -23.96
C LYS A 158 -9.01 -1.09 -22.60
N TYR A 159 -8.23 -0.58 -21.65
CA TYR A 159 -8.70 -0.29 -20.29
C TYR A 159 -8.95 1.19 -20.03
N ASP A 160 -8.90 2.03 -21.06
CA ASP A 160 -9.00 3.50 -20.91
C ASP A 160 -8.05 4.02 -19.83
N PHE A 161 -6.81 3.53 -19.86
CA PHE A 161 -5.79 3.84 -18.86
C PHE A 161 -4.96 5.05 -19.28
N ASN A 162 -5.01 6.08 -18.45
CA ASN A 162 -4.14 7.27 -18.59
C ASN A 162 -3.03 7.20 -17.52
N GLN A 163 -1.80 6.99 -17.96
CA GLN A 163 -0.66 6.84 -17.06
C GLN A 163 -0.37 8.09 -16.24
N ASP A 164 -0.49 9.29 -16.83
CA ASP A 164 -0.17 10.54 -16.14
C ASP A 164 -1.17 10.82 -15.02
N LEU A 165 -2.47 10.61 -15.28
CA LEU A 165 -3.51 10.72 -14.25
C LEU A 165 -3.38 9.66 -13.16
N ALA A 166 -2.96 8.46 -13.53
CA ALA A 166 -2.70 7.40 -12.55
C ALA A 166 -1.51 7.74 -11.65
N VAL A 167 -0.41 8.25 -12.23
CA VAL A 167 0.77 8.72 -11.48
C VAL A 167 0.38 9.84 -10.54
N GLU A 168 -0.34 10.86 -11.02
CA GLU A 168 -0.82 11.97 -10.19
C GLU A 168 -1.68 11.47 -9.01
N THR A 169 -2.62 10.56 -9.27
CA THR A 169 -3.51 10.01 -8.24
C THR A 169 -2.71 9.24 -7.18
N TYR A 170 -1.73 8.43 -7.61
CA TYR A 170 -0.88 7.65 -6.71
C TYR A 170 0.04 8.55 -5.88
N GLU A 171 0.70 9.52 -6.50
CA GLU A 171 1.58 10.49 -5.84
C GLU A 171 0.82 11.34 -4.83
N ASN A 172 -0.41 11.78 -5.15
CA ASN A 172 -1.27 12.51 -4.22
C ASN A 172 -1.63 11.70 -2.98
N LEU A 173 -1.93 10.39 -3.14
CA LEU A 173 -2.18 9.51 -2.00
C LEU A 173 -0.90 9.28 -1.18
N LEU A 174 0.23 9.01 -1.85
CA LEU A 174 1.51 8.82 -1.19
C LEU A 174 1.92 10.07 -0.40
N LYS A 175 1.76 11.26 -1.00
CA LYS A 175 1.99 12.55 -0.35
C LYS A 175 1.09 12.75 0.87
N LEU A 176 -0.18 12.37 0.80
CA LEU A 176 -1.07 12.43 1.95
C LEU A 176 -0.58 11.56 3.12
N ILE A 177 -0.10 10.34 2.85
CA ILE A 177 0.48 9.46 3.89
C ILE A 177 1.76 10.11 4.46
N LEU A 178 2.63 10.63 3.60
CA LEU A 178 3.90 11.26 3.99
C LEU A 178 3.69 12.50 4.86
N SER A 179 2.74 13.37 4.48
CA SER A 179 2.48 14.65 5.15
C SER A 179 1.58 14.55 6.39
N SER A 180 0.93 13.40 6.64
CA SER A 180 0.03 13.24 7.77
C SER A 180 0.79 13.12 9.09
N PRO A 181 0.64 14.07 10.06
CA PRO A 181 1.35 14.04 11.33
C PRO A 181 0.73 13.03 12.32
N SER A 182 -0.44 12.48 12.02
CA SER A 182 -1.14 11.50 12.85
C SER A 182 -2.14 10.70 12.03
N ARG A 183 -2.57 9.56 12.59
CA ARG A 183 -3.67 8.77 12.05
C ARG A 183 -4.95 9.60 11.88
N GLN A 184 -5.33 10.38 12.89
CA GLN A 184 -6.56 11.19 12.85
C GLN A 184 -6.53 12.19 11.70
N HIS A 185 -5.37 12.82 11.43
CA HIS A 185 -5.20 13.70 10.29
C HIS A 185 -5.40 12.95 8.97
N PHE A 186 -4.72 11.80 8.81
CA PHE A 186 -4.87 10.97 7.62
C PHE A 186 -6.32 10.54 7.37
N GLU A 187 -7.01 10.04 8.40
CA GLU A 187 -8.42 9.63 8.31
C GLU A 187 -9.34 10.80 7.93
N SER A 188 -9.14 11.96 8.55
CA SER A 188 -9.91 13.17 8.24
C SER A 188 -9.76 13.59 6.77
N GLU A 189 -8.52 13.63 6.27
CA GLU A 189 -8.24 14.01 4.89
C GLU A 189 -8.75 12.97 3.89
N MET A 190 -8.62 11.67 4.21
CA MET A 190 -9.21 10.60 3.40
C MET A 190 -10.73 10.70 3.37
N MET A 191 -11.39 10.98 4.50
CA MET A 191 -12.84 11.16 4.55
C MET A 191 -13.30 12.38 3.74
N LYS A 192 -12.54 13.46 3.74
CA LYS A 192 -12.87 14.65 2.92
C LYS A 192 -12.74 14.39 1.42
N LYS A 193 -11.67 13.69 1.00
CA LYS A 193 -11.31 13.51 -0.41
C LYS A 193 -11.94 12.27 -1.04
N HIS A 194 -12.15 11.19 -0.24
CA HIS A 194 -12.48 9.84 -0.71
C HIS A 194 -13.54 9.17 0.18
N LYS A 195 -14.60 9.92 0.53
CA LYS A 195 -15.63 9.46 1.50
C LYS A 195 -16.22 8.09 1.15
N GLU A 196 -16.59 7.87 -0.11
CA GLU A 196 -17.18 6.59 -0.53
C GLU A 196 -16.21 5.42 -0.38
N GLN A 197 -14.94 5.63 -0.72
CA GLN A 197 -13.87 4.65 -0.60
C GLN A 197 -13.59 4.31 0.87
N VAL A 198 -13.59 5.33 1.74
CA VAL A 198 -13.44 5.14 3.19
C VAL A 198 -14.61 4.34 3.76
N MET A 199 -15.86 4.69 3.42
CA MET A 199 -17.04 3.95 3.86
C MET A 199 -17.02 2.49 3.37
N LEU A 200 -16.52 2.25 2.17
CA LEU A 200 -16.35 0.89 1.65
C LEU A 200 -15.24 0.14 2.40
N ALA A 201 -14.12 0.81 2.72
CA ALA A 201 -13.04 0.24 3.53
C ALA A 201 -13.54 -0.18 4.91
N MET A 202 -14.34 0.67 5.59
CA MET A 202 -14.97 0.35 6.88
C MET A 202 -15.82 -0.91 6.80
N LYS A 203 -16.68 -0.99 5.77
CA LYS A 203 -17.53 -2.17 5.55
C LYS A 203 -16.72 -3.45 5.32
N TYR A 204 -15.57 -3.35 4.65
CA TYR A 204 -14.69 -4.50 4.42
C TYR A 204 -13.91 -4.88 5.68
N ALA A 205 -13.43 -3.90 6.43
CA ALA A 205 -12.77 -4.14 7.71
C ALA A 205 -13.71 -4.84 8.71
N GLU A 206 -14.96 -4.37 8.84
CA GLU A 206 -15.97 -5.03 9.67
C GLU A 206 -16.16 -6.51 9.32
N LYS A 207 -16.17 -6.84 8.02
CA LYS A 207 -16.35 -8.23 7.57
C LYS A 207 -15.17 -9.15 7.90
N VAL A 208 -13.95 -8.60 7.93
CA VAL A 208 -12.72 -9.40 8.11
C VAL A 208 -12.27 -9.44 9.56
N PHE A 209 -12.40 -8.32 10.25
CA PHE A 209 -11.82 -8.11 11.58
C PHE A 209 -12.86 -7.90 12.69
N GLY A 210 -14.14 -7.72 12.33
CA GLY A 210 -15.22 -7.43 13.29
C GLY A 210 -15.53 -5.95 13.39
N LYS A 211 -16.64 -5.64 14.12
CA LYS A 211 -17.24 -4.30 14.15
C LYS A 211 -16.37 -3.21 14.76
N ASP A 212 -15.53 -3.58 15.71
CA ASP A 212 -14.74 -2.62 16.48
C ASP A 212 -13.35 -2.39 15.87
N PHE A 213 -13.07 -2.99 14.72
CA PHE A 213 -11.78 -2.85 14.08
C PHE A 213 -11.73 -1.60 13.20
N PRO A 214 -10.77 -0.70 13.42
CA PRO A 214 -10.64 0.51 12.61
C PRO A 214 -10.25 0.17 11.16
N PRO A 215 -10.75 0.93 10.18
CA PRO A 215 -10.64 0.60 8.75
C PRO A 215 -9.25 0.79 8.13
N TYR A 216 -8.29 1.25 8.90
CA TYR A 216 -6.94 1.60 8.42
C TYR A 216 -5.86 0.79 9.08
#